data_34a4b22d5da133a53c7c04d958891503
#
_entry.id   34a4b22d5da133a53c7c04d958891503
#
_cell.length_a   1.000
_cell.length_b   1.000
_cell.length_c   1.000
_cell.angle_alpha   90.00
_cell.angle_beta   90.00
_cell.angle_gamma   90.00
#
_symmetry.space_group_name_H-M   'P 1'
#
loop_
_entity.id
_entity.type
_entity.pdbx_description
1 polymer ?
#
loop_
_entity_poly.entity_id
_entity_poly.type
_entity_poly.pdbx_seq_one_letter_code
_entity_poly.pdbx_strand_id
1 'polypeptide(L)'
;MCIRDSGQAEGKADMRNLLGGKGANLAEMNLIGVPVPPGFTITTEVCTEYYEMGQDKVVALLKNEVEQAIAHVETLMRSKFGDVENPLLVSVRSGARASMPGMMDTILNLGLNDEVVEGLTRKTGNARFAWDSYRRFVQMYGDVVLGMKPVNKEDVDPFEAIIEEVKHAKGVKLDNELEVEDLKELVKKFKAAVKEQTGKDFPTCAYEQLWGAVCAVFNSWMNERAILYRKMEGIPDEWGTAVSVQAMVFGNICLLYTS
;
A
#
# COMPACT_ATOMS: atom_id res chain seq x y z
N MET A 1 12.11 -11.54 8.68
CA MET A 1 10.78 -10.88 8.67
C MET A 1 10.21 -10.94 10.08
N CYS A 2 9.31 -10.02 10.45
CA CYS A 2 8.72 -9.98 11.80
C CYS A 2 7.19 -9.98 11.69
N ILE A 3 6.54 -10.99 12.25
CA ILE A 3 5.07 -11.16 12.24
C ILE A 3 4.47 -10.52 13.49
N ARG A 4 3.28 -9.94 13.32
CA ARG A 4 2.47 -9.33 14.40
C ARG A 4 1.06 -9.85 14.32
N ASP A 5 0.57 -10.37 15.42
CA ASP A 5 -0.80 -10.86 15.55
C ASP A 5 -1.46 -10.38 16.85
N SER A 6 -2.64 -10.90 17.18
CA SER A 6 -3.46 -10.48 18.31
C SER A 6 -2.77 -10.76 19.67
N GLY A 7 -1.97 -9.82 20.14
CA GLY A 7 -1.28 -9.87 21.43
C GLY A 7 0.07 -10.59 21.42
N GLN A 8 0.57 -10.96 20.24
CA GLN A 8 1.89 -11.53 20.05
C GLN A 8 2.66 -10.79 18.96
N ALA A 9 3.93 -10.52 19.18
CA ALA A 9 4.82 -9.95 18.19
C ALA A 9 6.22 -10.55 18.37
N GLU A 10 6.86 -10.86 17.23
CA GLU A 10 8.27 -11.30 17.24
C GLU A 10 9.22 -10.14 17.50
N GLY A 11 8.76 -8.89 17.29
CA GLY A 11 9.53 -7.67 17.47
C GLY A 11 9.11 -6.87 18.71
N LYS A 12 9.89 -5.85 19.03
CA LYS A 12 9.68 -4.91 20.14
C LYS A 12 10.26 -3.52 19.83
N ALA A 13 10.00 -2.53 20.70
CA ALA A 13 10.36 -1.12 20.48
C ALA A 13 11.86 -0.87 20.25
N ASP A 14 12.75 -1.65 20.87
CA ASP A 14 14.20 -1.50 20.72
C ASP A 14 14.75 -1.99 19.37
N MET A 15 13.95 -2.73 18.59
CA MET A 15 14.34 -3.27 17.29
C MET A 15 14.16 -2.27 16.12
N ARG A 16 14.22 -0.97 16.38
CA ARG A 16 14.05 0.07 15.34
C ARG A 16 15.05 -0.05 14.21
N ASN A 17 16.26 -0.51 14.50
CA ASN A 17 17.28 -0.68 13.46
C ASN A 17 16.89 -1.74 12.44
N LEU A 18 16.14 -2.74 12.83
CA LEU A 18 15.70 -3.85 12.00
C LEU A 18 14.31 -3.63 11.40
N LEU A 19 13.37 -3.19 12.24
CA LEU A 19 11.95 -3.09 11.87
C LEU A 19 11.54 -1.69 11.38
N GLY A 20 12.46 -0.72 11.45
CA GLY A 20 12.13 0.68 11.29
C GLY A 20 11.25 1.21 12.43
N GLY A 21 11.01 2.51 12.46
CA GLY A 21 10.22 3.13 13.52
C GLY A 21 8.76 2.64 13.56
N LYS A 22 8.12 2.50 12.40
CA LYS A 22 6.72 2.03 12.32
C LYS A 22 6.59 0.56 12.75
N GLY A 23 7.47 -0.33 12.24
CA GLY A 23 7.42 -1.76 12.57
C GLY A 23 7.64 -2.02 14.05
N ALA A 24 8.67 -1.41 14.64
CA ALA A 24 8.99 -1.54 16.06
C ALA A 24 7.86 -1.01 16.96
N ASN A 25 7.31 0.17 16.66
CA ASN A 25 6.21 0.73 17.45
C ASN A 25 4.92 -0.11 17.34
N LEU A 26 4.59 -0.63 16.14
CA LEU A 26 3.43 -1.51 15.98
C LEU A 26 3.59 -2.82 16.74
N ALA A 27 4.81 -3.39 16.77
CA ALA A 27 5.10 -4.58 17.56
C ALA A 27 4.92 -4.31 19.06
N GLU A 28 5.47 -3.20 19.57
CA GLU A 28 5.31 -2.79 20.97
C GLU A 28 3.86 -2.54 21.35
N MET A 29 3.11 -1.81 20.52
CA MET A 29 1.68 -1.58 20.76
C MET A 29 0.91 -2.90 20.89
N ASN A 30 1.24 -3.88 20.06
CA ASN A 30 0.65 -5.20 20.13
C ASN A 30 0.99 -5.91 21.45
N LEU A 31 2.26 -5.89 21.87
CA LEU A 31 2.72 -6.54 23.12
C LEU A 31 2.07 -5.94 24.37
N ILE A 32 1.80 -4.64 24.38
CA ILE A 32 1.13 -3.97 25.52
C ILE A 32 -0.41 -4.06 25.43
N GLY A 33 -0.96 -4.83 24.48
CA GLY A 33 -2.38 -5.12 24.38
C GLY A 33 -3.22 -4.08 23.64
N VAL A 34 -2.59 -3.11 22.97
CA VAL A 34 -3.33 -2.20 22.06
C VAL A 34 -3.76 -2.97 20.81
N PRO A 35 -5.05 -2.91 20.41
CA PRO A 35 -5.51 -3.62 19.22
C PRO A 35 -4.87 -3.03 17.97
N VAL A 36 -3.94 -3.78 17.39
CA VAL A 36 -3.24 -3.43 16.14
C VAL A 36 -3.70 -4.40 15.06
N PRO A 37 -4.08 -3.92 13.86
CA PRO A 37 -4.39 -4.82 12.76
C PRO A 37 -3.20 -5.75 12.46
N PRO A 38 -3.42 -7.06 12.23
CA PRO A 38 -2.35 -7.99 11.97
C PRO A 38 -1.57 -7.65 10.71
N GLY A 39 -0.31 -8.04 10.69
CA GLY A 39 0.59 -7.76 9.58
C GLY A 39 2.01 -8.22 9.87
N PHE A 40 2.91 -7.90 8.97
CA PHE A 40 4.33 -8.24 9.10
C PHE A 40 5.22 -7.10 8.61
N THR A 41 6.49 -7.18 8.93
CA THR A 41 7.50 -6.21 8.50
C THR A 41 8.64 -6.94 7.81
N ILE A 42 8.91 -6.58 6.57
CA ILE A 42 10.15 -6.93 5.87
C ILE A 42 11.23 -5.97 6.38
N THR A 43 12.34 -6.51 6.85
CA THR A 43 13.34 -5.76 7.62
C THR A 43 14.17 -4.80 6.77
N THR A 44 14.85 -3.87 7.43
CA THR A 44 15.74 -2.90 6.76
C THR A 44 16.92 -3.56 6.04
N GLU A 45 17.38 -4.70 6.53
CA GLU A 45 18.47 -5.48 5.93
C GLU A 45 18.13 -5.92 4.50
N VAL A 46 16.87 -6.32 4.29
CA VAL A 46 16.37 -6.69 2.95
C VAL A 46 16.45 -5.53 1.96
N CYS A 47 16.28 -4.29 2.42
CA CYS A 47 16.45 -3.12 1.57
C CYS A 47 17.90 -3.01 1.05
N THR A 48 18.89 -3.29 1.89
CA THR A 48 20.30 -3.32 1.49
C THR A 48 20.55 -4.45 0.46
N GLU A 49 20.06 -5.66 0.76
CA GLU A 49 20.14 -6.80 -0.16
C GLU A 49 19.45 -6.51 -1.50
N TYR A 50 18.34 -5.76 -1.48
CA TYR A 50 17.60 -5.34 -2.68
C TYR A 50 18.48 -4.50 -3.63
N TYR A 51 19.28 -3.59 -3.08
CA TYR A 51 20.20 -2.78 -3.90
C TYR A 51 21.46 -3.54 -4.32
N GLU A 52 21.91 -4.51 -3.54
CA GLU A 52 23.10 -5.32 -3.86
C GLU A 52 22.80 -6.42 -4.88
N MET A 53 21.73 -7.16 -4.70
CA MET A 53 21.41 -8.35 -5.50
C MET A 53 20.43 -8.10 -6.65
N GLY A 54 19.67 -6.99 -6.57
CA GLY A 54 18.62 -6.65 -7.52
C GLY A 54 17.24 -7.25 -7.17
N GLN A 55 16.21 -6.62 -7.71
CA GLN A 55 14.80 -6.89 -7.42
C GLN A 55 14.42 -8.36 -7.55
N ASP A 56 14.71 -8.98 -8.70
CA ASP A 56 14.20 -10.33 -9.00
C ASP A 56 14.75 -11.39 -8.04
N LYS A 57 16.01 -11.25 -7.63
CA LYS A 57 16.64 -12.19 -6.69
C LYS A 57 16.05 -12.04 -5.29
N VAL A 58 15.85 -10.81 -4.82
CA VAL A 58 15.27 -10.58 -3.49
C VAL A 58 13.81 -11.01 -3.44
N VAL A 59 13.03 -10.73 -4.48
CA VAL A 59 11.65 -11.23 -4.57
C VAL A 59 11.62 -12.77 -4.52
N ALA A 60 12.48 -13.45 -5.29
CA ALA A 60 12.56 -14.91 -5.28
C ALA A 60 12.95 -15.46 -3.90
N LEU A 61 13.89 -14.81 -3.21
CA LEU A 61 14.35 -15.20 -1.87
C LEU A 61 13.24 -15.11 -0.84
N LEU A 62 12.48 -14.03 -0.86
CA LEU A 62 11.46 -13.74 0.16
C LEU A 62 10.09 -14.36 -0.14
N LYS A 63 9.87 -14.88 -1.34
CA LYS A 63 8.54 -15.31 -1.81
C LYS A 63 7.83 -16.21 -0.80
N ASN A 64 8.50 -17.28 -0.38
CA ASN A 64 7.90 -18.26 0.53
C ASN A 64 7.56 -17.66 1.90
N GLU A 65 8.44 -16.81 2.46
CA GLU A 65 8.21 -16.16 3.75
C GLU A 65 7.04 -15.17 3.70
N VAL A 66 6.96 -14.38 2.62
CA VAL A 66 5.87 -13.42 2.41
C VAL A 66 4.55 -14.15 2.21
N GLU A 67 4.51 -15.22 1.43
CA GLU A 67 3.30 -16.03 1.25
C GLU A 67 2.82 -16.66 2.56
N GLN A 68 3.73 -17.18 3.39
CA GLN A 68 3.40 -17.71 4.72
C GLN A 68 2.88 -16.60 5.66
N ALA A 69 3.48 -15.42 5.63
CA ALA A 69 3.03 -14.28 6.43
C ALA A 69 1.65 -13.76 6.01
N ILE A 70 1.37 -13.72 4.70
CA ILE A 70 0.03 -13.41 4.20
C ILE A 70 -0.97 -14.46 4.66
N ALA A 71 -0.67 -15.76 4.53
CA ALA A 71 -1.55 -16.84 4.98
C ALA A 71 -1.84 -16.76 6.50
N HIS A 72 -0.86 -16.35 7.30
CA HIS A 72 -1.07 -16.09 8.72
C HIS A 72 -2.05 -14.92 8.95
N VAL A 73 -1.85 -13.78 8.27
CA VAL A 73 -2.77 -12.64 8.33
C VAL A 73 -4.18 -13.01 7.86
N GLU A 74 -4.31 -13.81 6.80
CA GLU A 74 -5.59 -14.34 6.31
C GLU A 74 -6.34 -15.12 7.37
N THR A 75 -5.61 -15.98 8.09
CA THR A 75 -6.18 -16.79 9.18
C THR A 75 -6.74 -15.91 10.29
N LEU A 76 -5.98 -14.90 10.73
CA LEU A 76 -6.38 -13.96 11.78
C LEU A 76 -7.57 -13.09 11.35
N MET A 77 -7.54 -12.59 10.13
CA MET A 77 -8.60 -11.74 9.57
C MET A 77 -9.81 -12.52 9.08
N ARG A 78 -9.73 -13.86 9.01
CA ARG A 78 -10.77 -14.75 8.44
C ARG A 78 -11.20 -14.31 7.04
N SER A 79 -10.24 -13.86 6.23
CA SER A 79 -10.43 -13.36 4.87
C SER A 79 -9.22 -13.71 4.03
N LYS A 80 -9.32 -13.68 2.70
CA LYS A 80 -8.25 -14.09 1.82
C LYS A 80 -7.78 -12.96 0.90
N PHE A 81 -6.48 -12.88 0.69
CA PHE A 81 -5.87 -11.91 -0.19
C PHE A 81 -6.15 -12.23 -1.66
N GLY A 82 -6.85 -11.32 -2.35
CA GLY A 82 -7.30 -11.52 -3.72
C GLY A 82 -8.55 -12.40 -3.87
N ASP A 83 -9.22 -12.76 -2.78
CA ASP A 83 -10.46 -13.54 -2.82
C ASP A 83 -11.66 -12.65 -3.20
N VAL A 84 -12.51 -13.17 -4.08
CA VAL A 84 -13.68 -12.42 -4.60
C VAL A 84 -14.83 -12.37 -3.61
N GLU A 85 -14.99 -13.38 -2.74
CA GLU A 85 -16.13 -13.46 -1.82
C GLU A 85 -15.86 -12.78 -0.48
N ASN A 86 -14.66 -12.97 0.07
CA ASN A 86 -14.27 -12.42 1.37
C ASN A 86 -12.86 -11.82 1.32
N PRO A 87 -12.69 -10.69 0.63
CA PRO A 87 -11.37 -10.12 0.38
C PRO A 87 -10.66 -9.62 1.64
N LEU A 88 -9.39 -9.99 1.77
CA LEU A 88 -8.42 -9.30 2.59
C LEU A 88 -7.77 -8.20 1.75
N LEU A 89 -7.78 -6.97 2.24
CA LEU A 89 -7.00 -5.90 1.65
C LEU A 89 -5.83 -5.55 2.59
N VAL A 90 -4.69 -5.19 2.01
CA VAL A 90 -3.52 -4.80 2.79
C VAL A 90 -2.99 -3.44 2.37
N SER A 91 -2.25 -2.81 3.28
CA SER A 91 -1.42 -1.65 3.00
C SER A 91 0.05 -2.03 3.00
N VAL A 92 0.84 -1.38 2.16
CA VAL A 92 2.30 -1.49 2.11
C VAL A 92 2.88 -0.11 2.40
N ARG A 93 3.69 0.00 3.45
CA ARG A 93 4.21 1.27 3.95
C ARG A 93 5.71 1.18 4.24
N SER A 94 6.41 2.26 3.99
CA SER A 94 7.81 2.41 4.42
C SER A 94 7.92 2.50 5.94
N GLY A 95 9.03 2.00 6.47
CA GLY A 95 9.37 2.06 7.88
C GLY A 95 10.85 2.35 8.09
N ALA A 96 11.32 3.57 7.82
CA ALA A 96 12.71 3.95 8.08
C ALA A 96 13.01 4.00 9.58
N ARG A 97 14.29 3.85 9.96
CA ARG A 97 14.76 3.95 11.36
C ARG A 97 14.51 5.34 11.95
N ALA A 98 14.74 6.38 11.13
CA ALA A 98 14.39 7.76 11.43
C ALA A 98 13.05 8.15 10.80
N SER A 99 12.33 9.07 11.43
CA SER A 99 11.09 9.61 10.85
C SER A 99 11.41 10.48 9.64
N MET A 100 10.80 10.16 8.51
CA MET A 100 10.99 10.90 7.24
C MET A 100 9.61 11.23 6.64
N PRO A 101 8.87 12.20 7.23
CA PRO A 101 7.50 12.51 6.83
C PRO A 101 7.40 12.98 5.37
N GLY A 102 6.53 12.34 4.57
CA GLY A 102 6.31 12.69 3.18
C GLY A 102 7.43 12.32 2.21
N MET A 103 8.54 11.72 2.69
CA MET A 103 9.68 11.36 1.84
C MET A 103 9.53 10.00 1.17
N MET A 104 8.81 9.08 1.81
CA MET A 104 8.67 7.69 1.41
C MET A 104 7.24 7.37 0.98
N ASP A 105 7.10 6.37 0.13
CA ASP A 105 5.82 6.02 -0.46
C ASP A 105 5.00 5.06 0.42
N THR A 106 3.70 5.06 0.19
CA THR A 106 2.69 4.20 0.82
C THR A 106 1.67 3.79 -0.23
N ILE A 107 1.28 2.52 -0.23
CA ILE A 107 0.21 2.01 -1.09
C ILE A 107 -0.85 1.36 -0.21
N LEU A 108 -2.12 1.72 -0.45
CA LEU A 108 -3.28 1.24 0.31
C LEU A 108 -4.19 0.40 -0.58
N ASN A 109 -5.02 -0.44 0.03
CA ASN A 109 -6.06 -1.24 -0.63
C ASN A 109 -5.54 -2.24 -1.67
N LEU A 110 -4.31 -2.77 -1.48
CA LEU A 110 -3.81 -3.85 -2.32
C LEU A 110 -4.69 -5.10 -2.18
N GLY A 111 -4.86 -5.79 -3.28
CA GLY A 111 -5.75 -6.93 -3.42
C GLY A 111 -7.03 -6.62 -4.19
N LEU A 112 -7.33 -5.34 -4.46
CA LEU A 112 -8.48 -4.96 -5.29
C LEU A 112 -8.22 -5.20 -6.77
N ASN A 113 -9.21 -5.73 -7.45
CA ASN A 113 -9.35 -5.83 -8.89
C ASN A 113 -10.84 -5.76 -9.25
N ASP A 114 -11.19 -5.94 -10.53
CA ASP A 114 -12.58 -5.79 -11.01
C ASP A 114 -13.56 -6.79 -10.37
N GLU A 115 -13.09 -7.97 -9.98
CA GLU A 115 -13.93 -8.99 -9.34
C GLU A 115 -13.99 -8.79 -7.83
N VAL A 116 -12.85 -8.47 -7.21
CA VAL A 116 -12.71 -8.29 -5.76
C VAL A 116 -13.49 -7.07 -5.26
N VAL A 117 -13.60 -6.00 -6.07
CA VAL A 117 -14.38 -4.80 -5.71
C VAL A 117 -15.88 -5.12 -5.55
N GLU A 118 -16.40 -6.05 -6.33
CA GLU A 118 -17.78 -6.51 -6.20
C GLU A 118 -17.97 -7.33 -4.90
N GLY A 119 -16.98 -8.14 -4.53
CA GLY A 119 -16.95 -8.83 -3.23
C GLY A 119 -16.92 -7.86 -2.06
N LEU A 120 -16.08 -6.82 -2.15
CA LEU A 120 -16.04 -5.76 -1.14
C LEU A 120 -17.38 -5.02 -1.05
N THR A 121 -18.04 -4.79 -2.18
CA THR A 121 -19.38 -4.20 -2.25
C THR A 121 -20.40 -5.05 -1.48
N ARG A 122 -20.42 -6.36 -1.72
CA ARG A 122 -21.32 -7.28 -0.99
C ARG A 122 -21.00 -7.30 0.50
N LYS A 123 -19.73 -7.40 0.86
CA LYS A 123 -19.26 -7.47 2.25
C LYS A 123 -19.60 -6.22 3.07
N THR A 124 -19.51 -5.05 2.46
CA THR A 124 -19.72 -3.76 3.15
C THR A 124 -21.15 -3.23 3.01
N GLY A 125 -21.92 -3.72 2.05
CA GLY A 125 -23.22 -3.16 1.67
C GLY A 125 -23.12 -1.74 1.07
N ASN A 126 -21.91 -1.30 0.68
CA ASN A 126 -21.65 0.08 0.21
C ASN A 126 -20.80 0.06 -1.07
N ALA A 127 -21.47 0.02 -2.21
CA ALA A 127 -20.84 0.01 -3.53
C ALA A 127 -19.98 1.26 -3.77
N ARG A 128 -20.47 2.44 -3.33
CA ARG A 128 -19.73 3.69 -3.51
C ARG A 128 -18.38 3.66 -2.77
N PHE A 129 -18.38 3.20 -1.54
CA PHE A 129 -17.14 3.02 -0.76
C PHE A 129 -16.18 2.04 -1.44
N ALA A 130 -16.68 0.89 -1.92
CA ALA A 130 -15.86 -0.12 -2.56
C ALA A 130 -15.20 0.41 -3.86
N TRP A 131 -15.99 1.05 -4.72
CA TRP A 131 -15.50 1.60 -5.98
C TRP A 131 -14.60 2.84 -5.81
N ASP A 132 -14.85 3.72 -4.82
CA ASP A 132 -13.94 4.81 -4.48
C ASP A 132 -12.60 4.27 -3.92
N SER A 133 -12.64 3.21 -3.10
CA SER A 133 -11.43 2.54 -2.63
C SER A 133 -10.61 1.95 -3.78
N TYR A 134 -11.29 1.35 -4.78
CA TYR A 134 -10.63 0.82 -5.96
C TYR A 134 -10.06 1.93 -6.86
N ARG A 135 -10.82 3.00 -7.11
CA ARG A 135 -10.34 4.17 -7.85
C ARG A 135 -9.05 4.72 -7.23
N ARG A 136 -9.06 4.96 -5.91
CA ARG A 136 -7.89 5.46 -5.17
C ARG A 136 -6.71 4.49 -5.21
N PHE A 137 -6.98 3.19 -5.18
CA PHE A 137 -5.93 2.20 -5.30
C PHE A 137 -5.27 2.24 -6.68
N VAL A 138 -6.06 2.28 -7.77
CA VAL A 138 -5.52 2.35 -9.14
C VAL A 138 -4.69 3.62 -9.33
N GLN A 139 -5.18 4.78 -8.88
CA GLN A 139 -4.45 6.05 -8.91
C GLN A 139 -3.13 5.93 -8.14
N MET A 140 -3.18 5.54 -6.86
CA MET A 140 -1.99 5.45 -6.02
C MET A 140 -0.97 4.44 -6.54
N TYR A 141 -1.42 3.31 -7.05
CA TYR A 141 -0.54 2.29 -7.64
C TYR A 141 0.10 2.79 -8.94
N GLY A 142 -0.68 3.47 -9.78
CA GLY A 142 -0.18 4.12 -11.00
C GLY A 142 0.90 5.16 -10.69
N ASP A 143 0.65 6.02 -9.73
CA ASP A 143 1.59 7.07 -9.32
C ASP A 143 2.88 6.51 -8.72
N VAL A 144 2.75 5.57 -7.79
CA VAL A 144 3.87 5.13 -6.95
C VAL A 144 4.61 3.96 -7.57
N VAL A 145 3.89 2.94 -8.06
CA VAL A 145 4.51 1.69 -8.54
C VAL A 145 4.85 1.78 -10.02
N LEU A 146 3.96 2.39 -10.81
CA LEU A 146 4.14 2.49 -12.26
C LEU A 146 4.81 3.80 -12.70
N GLY A 147 5.08 4.71 -11.75
CA GLY A 147 5.85 5.93 -12.00
C GLY A 147 5.11 6.99 -12.82
N MET A 148 3.78 7.01 -12.80
CA MET A 148 2.95 7.93 -13.60
C MET A 148 2.85 9.34 -13.01
N LYS A 149 3.48 9.61 -11.86
CA LYS A 149 3.54 10.97 -11.31
C LYS A 149 4.24 11.93 -12.26
N PRO A 150 3.72 13.16 -12.38
CA PRO A 150 4.40 14.21 -13.12
C PRO A 150 5.84 14.42 -12.62
N VAL A 151 6.77 14.55 -13.56
CA VAL A 151 8.19 14.80 -13.23
C VAL A 151 8.38 16.26 -12.84
N ASN A 152 7.70 17.18 -13.54
CA ASN A 152 7.76 18.61 -13.27
C ASN A 152 6.51 19.09 -12.55
N LYS A 153 6.64 20.13 -11.72
CA LYS A 153 5.51 20.72 -10.99
C LYS A 153 4.46 21.40 -11.91
N GLU A 154 4.85 21.69 -13.13
CA GLU A 154 3.99 22.32 -14.15
C GLU A 154 3.19 21.30 -14.96
N ASP A 155 3.58 20.03 -14.91
CA ASP A 155 2.88 18.95 -15.60
C ASP A 155 1.60 18.59 -14.83
N VAL A 156 0.53 18.35 -15.57
CA VAL A 156 -0.74 17.94 -14.98
C VAL A 156 -0.67 16.44 -14.66
N ASP A 157 -1.07 16.08 -13.44
CA ASP A 157 -1.23 14.67 -13.06
C ASP A 157 -2.30 14.02 -13.96
N PRO A 158 -1.98 12.92 -14.67
CA PRO A 158 -2.89 12.31 -15.62
C PRO A 158 -4.18 11.79 -14.96
N PHE A 159 -4.11 11.34 -13.73
CA PHE A 159 -5.29 10.86 -12.99
C PHE A 159 -6.16 12.03 -12.54
N GLU A 160 -5.56 13.12 -12.03
CA GLU A 160 -6.29 14.32 -11.65
C GLU A 160 -6.98 14.97 -12.87
N ALA A 161 -6.32 14.98 -14.04
CA ALA A 161 -6.93 15.47 -15.27
C ALA A 161 -8.20 14.67 -15.64
N ILE A 162 -8.14 13.35 -15.52
CA ILE A 162 -9.29 12.47 -15.78
C ILE A 162 -10.41 12.70 -14.76
N ILE A 163 -10.08 12.88 -13.46
CA ILE A 163 -11.06 13.18 -12.42
C ILE A 163 -11.79 14.49 -12.74
N GLU A 164 -11.04 15.56 -13.04
CA GLU A 164 -11.62 16.86 -13.37
C GLU A 164 -12.51 16.82 -14.61
N GLU A 165 -12.10 16.06 -15.64
CA GLU A 165 -12.92 15.85 -16.85
C GLU A 165 -14.28 15.21 -16.49
N VAL A 166 -14.27 14.13 -15.69
CA VAL A 166 -15.49 13.43 -15.27
C VAL A 166 -16.36 14.34 -14.39
N LYS A 167 -15.78 15.04 -13.42
CA LYS A 167 -16.49 16.00 -12.59
C LYS A 167 -17.16 17.10 -13.40
N HIS A 168 -16.43 17.66 -14.35
CA HIS A 168 -16.96 18.68 -15.25
C HIS A 168 -18.14 18.16 -16.10
N ALA A 169 -18.00 16.96 -16.66
CA ALA A 169 -19.05 16.33 -17.45
C ALA A 169 -20.32 16.04 -16.65
N LYS A 170 -20.19 15.77 -15.33
CA LYS A 170 -21.31 15.50 -14.41
C LYS A 170 -21.84 16.76 -13.72
N GLY A 171 -21.15 17.90 -13.83
CA GLY A 171 -21.54 19.15 -13.18
C GLY A 171 -21.35 19.14 -11.66
N VAL A 172 -20.46 18.28 -11.15
CA VAL A 172 -20.12 18.19 -9.71
C VAL A 172 -18.75 18.82 -9.44
N LYS A 173 -18.51 19.21 -8.18
CA LYS A 173 -17.25 19.88 -7.78
C LYS A 173 -16.37 19.02 -6.90
N LEU A 174 -16.95 18.14 -6.11
CA LEU A 174 -16.23 17.35 -5.11
C LEU A 174 -16.26 15.86 -5.47
N ASP A 175 -15.20 15.15 -5.18
CA ASP A 175 -15.10 13.69 -5.40
C ASP A 175 -16.18 12.89 -4.68
N ASN A 176 -16.65 13.40 -3.54
CA ASN A 176 -17.71 12.76 -2.77
C ASN A 176 -19.12 12.90 -3.39
N GLU A 177 -19.28 13.72 -4.40
CA GLU A 177 -20.51 13.89 -5.18
C GLU A 177 -20.60 12.90 -6.36
N LEU A 178 -19.48 12.20 -6.67
CA LEU A 178 -19.45 11.18 -7.71
C LEU A 178 -20.23 9.94 -7.28
N GLU A 179 -21.08 9.46 -8.16
CA GLU A 179 -21.88 8.26 -7.97
C GLU A 179 -21.09 6.98 -8.34
N VAL A 180 -21.65 5.81 -8.06
CA VAL A 180 -20.98 4.51 -8.30
C VAL A 180 -20.59 4.34 -9.77
N GLU A 181 -21.46 4.71 -10.69
CA GLU A 181 -21.18 4.57 -12.14
C GLU A 181 -20.08 5.51 -12.61
N ASP A 182 -19.96 6.70 -12.01
CA ASP A 182 -18.89 7.64 -12.30
C ASP A 182 -17.52 7.09 -11.80
N LEU A 183 -17.52 6.47 -10.61
CA LEU A 183 -16.33 5.82 -10.07
C LEU A 183 -15.89 4.62 -10.92
N LYS A 184 -16.83 3.83 -11.45
CA LYS A 184 -16.53 2.74 -12.40
C LYS A 184 -15.92 3.30 -13.70
N GLU A 185 -16.47 4.39 -14.22
CA GLU A 185 -15.93 5.07 -15.38
C GLU A 185 -14.50 5.57 -15.13
N LEU A 186 -14.24 6.19 -13.97
CA LEU A 186 -12.90 6.62 -13.57
C LEU A 186 -11.91 5.46 -13.52
N VAL A 187 -12.25 4.35 -12.88
CA VAL A 187 -11.39 3.16 -12.82
C VAL A 187 -11.04 2.67 -14.23
N LYS A 188 -12.02 2.63 -15.13
CA LYS A 188 -11.80 2.22 -16.52
C LYS A 188 -10.86 3.18 -17.25
N LYS A 189 -11.08 4.50 -17.12
CA LYS A 189 -10.22 5.53 -17.73
C LYS A 189 -8.81 5.49 -17.16
N PHE A 190 -8.64 5.31 -15.85
CA PHE A 190 -7.34 5.18 -15.19
C PHE A 190 -6.55 3.99 -15.72
N LYS A 191 -7.19 2.82 -15.83
CA LYS A 191 -6.54 1.62 -16.38
C LYS A 191 -6.16 1.80 -17.84
N ALA A 192 -6.97 2.52 -18.63
CA ALA A 192 -6.62 2.87 -20.01
C ALA A 192 -5.40 3.81 -20.06
N ALA A 193 -5.35 4.83 -19.20
CA ALA A 193 -4.19 5.72 -19.11
C ALA A 193 -2.92 4.97 -18.67
N VAL A 194 -3.03 4.04 -17.72
CA VAL A 194 -1.93 3.14 -17.33
C VAL A 194 -1.41 2.38 -18.54
N LYS A 195 -2.29 1.76 -19.31
CA LYS A 195 -1.91 0.98 -20.52
C LYS A 195 -1.26 1.86 -21.58
N GLU A 196 -1.80 3.05 -21.80
CA GLU A 196 -1.27 4.00 -22.79
C GLU A 196 0.15 4.47 -22.42
N GLN A 197 0.38 4.83 -21.15
CA GLN A 197 1.67 5.37 -20.72
C GLN A 197 2.74 4.30 -20.48
N THR A 198 2.36 3.13 -19.95
CA THR A 198 3.31 2.08 -19.57
C THR A 198 3.44 0.96 -20.59
N GLY A 199 2.51 0.85 -21.53
CA GLY A 199 2.40 -0.27 -22.47
C GLY A 199 1.91 -1.57 -21.83
N LYS A 200 1.57 -1.58 -20.53
CA LYS A 200 1.14 -2.76 -19.76
C LYS A 200 -0.25 -2.58 -19.19
N ASP A 201 -0.97 -3.68 -19.06
CA ASP A 201 -2.24 -3.66 -18.35
C ASP A 201 -2.01 -3.48 -16.84
N PHE A 202 -2.97 -2.87 -16.14
CA PHE A 202 -2.95 -2.76 -14.69
C PHE A 202 -3.00 -4.17 -14.06
N PRO A 203 -2.11 -4.50 -13.08
CA PRO A 203 -2.02 -5.84 -12.53
C PRO A 203 -3.29 -6.23 -11.77
N THR A 204 -3.86 -7.38 -12.11
CA THR A 204 -5.08 -7.94 -11.47
C THR A 204 -4.74 -9.00 -10.41
N CYS A 205 -3.54 -9.59 -10.45
CA CYS A 205 -3.08 -10.55 -9.45
C CYS A 205 -2.65 -9.82 -8.17
N ALA A 206 -3.27 -10.17 -7.03
CA ALA A 206 -2.99 -9.55 -5.74
C ALA A 206 -1.51 -9.65 -5.32
N TYR A 207 -0.87 -10.79 -5.57
CA TYR A 207 0.56 -10.97 -5.26
C TYR A 207 1.48 -10.17 -6.18
N GLU A 208 1.12 -9.99 -7.45
CA GLU A 208 1.86 -9.09 -8.35
C GLU A 208 1.77 -7.64 -7.86
N GLN A 209 0.58 -7.21 -7.44
CA GLN A 209 0.38 -5.91 -6.81
C GLN A 209 1.23 -5.75 -5.54
N LEU A 210 1.26 -6.77 -4.67
CA LEU A 210 2.03 -6.77 -3.44
C LEU A 210 3.53 -6.60 -3.70
N TRP A 211 4.08 -7.39 -4.61
CA TRP A 211 5.51 -7.31 -4.94
C TRP A 211 5.86 -5.99 -5.62
N GLY A 212 5.01 -5.50 -6.53
CA GLY A 212 5.19 -4.17 -7.10
C GLY A 212 5.26 -3.07 -6.04
N ALA A 213 4.35 -3.12 -5.06
CA ALA A 213 4.31 -2.16 -3.96
C ALA A 213 5.52 -2.28 -3.01
N VAL A 214 5.94 -3.50 -2.65
CA VAL A 214 7.14 -3.73 -1.82
C VAL A 214 8.38 -3.16 -2.49
N CYS A 215 8.59 -3.45 -3.79
CA CYS A 215 9.71 -2.93 -4.55
C CYS A 215 9.66 -1.41 -4.69
N ALA A 216 8.48 -0.82 -4.91
CA ALA A 216 8.32 0.63 -4.98
C ALA A 216 8.68 1.31 -3.65
N VAL A 217 8.32 0.70 -2.51
CA VAL A 217 8.72 1.21 -1.20
C VAL A 217 10.24 1.14 -1.02
N PHE A 218 10.91 0.06 -1.41
CA PHE A 218 12.38 0.01 -1.39
C PHE A 218 12.98 1.09 -2.31
N ASN A 219 12.48 1.21 -3.53
CA ASN A 219 12.96 2.23 -4.47
C ASN A 219 12.75 3.65 -3.94
N SER A 220 11.71 3.90 -3.14
CA SER A 220 11.44 5.22 -2.58
C SER A 220 12.54 5.71 -1.61
N TRP A 221 13.37 4.80 -1.07
CA TRP A 221 14.56 5.16 -0.29
C TRP A 221 15.56 5.98 -1.10
N MET A 222 15.66 5.71 -2.41
CA MET A 222 16.58 6.41 -3.32
C MET A 222 15.91 7.50 -4.16
N ASN A 223 14.67 7.91 -3.83
CA ASN A 223 14.04 9.08 -4.43
C ASN A 223 14.82 10.35 -4.07
N GLU A 224 14.91 11.31 -5.00
CA GLU A 224 15.66 12.57 -4.82
C GLU A 224 15.29 13.30 -3.52
N ARG A 225 14.00 13.42 -3.21
CA ARG A 225 13.50 14.04 -1.98
C ARG A 225 13.97 13.29 -0.72
N ALA A 226 14.01 11.97 -0.75
CA ALA A 226 14.47 11.14 0.36
C ALA A 226 15.99 11.26 0.55
N ILE A 227 16.74 11.27 -0.54
CA ILE A 227 18.20 11.50 -0.53
C ILE A 227 18.53 12.88 0.04
N LEU A 228 17.85 13.93 -0.44
CA LEU A 228 18.07 15.28 0.05
C LEU A 228 17.76 15.40 1.54
N TYR A 229 16.63 14.87 1.99
CA TYR A 229 16.24 14.86 3.40
C TYR A 229 17.28 14.13 4.27
N ARG A 230 17.74 12.95 3.85
CA ARG A 230 18.77 12.21 4.58
C ARG A 230 20.07 12.99 4.71
N LYS A 231 20.50 13.66 3.63
CA LYS A 231 21.70 14.52 3.68
C LYS A 231 21.55 15.68 4.67
N MET A 232 20.37 16.29 4.73
CA MET A 232 20.09 17.40 5.65
C MET A 232 20.06 16.95 7.12
N GLU A 233 19.50 15.76 7.38
CA GLU A 233 19.34 15.22 8.73
C GLU A 233 20.51 14.32 9.19
N GLY A 234 21.54 14.14 8.36
CA GLY A 234 22.68 13.28 8.67
C GLY A 234 22.32 11.79 8.80
N ILE A 235 21.32 11.33 8.05
CA ILE A 235 20.87 9.94 8.06
C ILE A 235 21.69 9.14 7.04
N PRO A 236 22.41 8.07 7.46
CA PRO A 236 23.21 7.24 6.57
C PRO A 236 22.39 6.52 5.49
N ASP A 237 22.91 6.46 4.28
CA ASP A 237 22.25 5.82 3.14
C ASP A 237 22.13 4.29 3.32
N GLU A 238 23.08 3.66 3.99
CA GLU A 238 23.13 2.24 4.28
C GLU A 238 22.06 1.76 5.28
N TRP A 239 21.36 2.66 5.94
CA TRP A 239 20.32 2.25 6.89
C TRP A 239 19.12 1.57 6.23
N GLY A 240 18.81 1.92 5.00
CA GLY A 240 17.68 1.38 4.26
C GLY A 240 16.32 1.70 4.91
N THR A 241 15.28 1.11 4.38
CA THR A 241 13.92 1.17 4.92
C THR A 241 13.35 -0.22 5.11
N ALA A 242 12.59 -0.43 6.18
CA ALA A 242 11.73 -1.59 6.29
C ALA A 242 10.44 -1.39 5.49
N VAL A 243 9.77 -2.47 5.14
CA VAL A 243 8.44 -2.45 4.52
C VAL A 243 7.44 -3.11 5.47
N SER A 244 6.44 -2.34 5.90
CA SER A 244 5.36 -2.84 6.74
C SER A 244 4.14 -3.18 5.90
N VAL A 245 3.75 -4.45 5.88
CA VAL A 245 2.52 -4.95 5.26
C VAL A 245 1.50 -5.18 6.36
N GLN A 246 0.29 -4.59 6.25
CA GLN A 246 -0.69 -4.61 7.32
C GLN A 246 -2.11 -4.72 6.76
N ALA A 247 -2.95 -5.52 7.40
CA ALA A 247 -4.36 -5.62 7.08
C ALA A 247 -5.05 -4.25 7.16
N MET A 248 -5.89 -3.95 6.16
CA MET A 248 -6.71 -2.75 6.17
C MET A 248 -7.90 -2.93 7.09
N VAL A 249 -8.17 -1.89 7.90
CA VAL A 249 -9.36 -1.77 8.75
C VAL A 249 -10.12 -0.53 8.32
N PHE A 250 -11.39 -0.69 8.03
CA PHE A 250 -12.24 0.38 7.55
C PHE A 250 -13.05 0.96 8.70
N GLY A 251 -12.87 2.25 8.99
CA GLY A 251 -13.52 2.95 10.11
C GLY A 251 -15.05 2.96 10.05
N ASN A 252 -15.64 2.80 8.86
CA ASN A 252 -17.07 2.66 8.67
C ASN A 252 -17.64 1.29 9.09
N ILE A 253 -16.78 0.32 9.39
CA ILE A 253 -17.21 -1.04 9.78
C ILE A 253 -16.94 -1.32 11.26
N CYS A 254 -15.90 -0.71 11.87
CA CYS A 254 -15.34 -1.26 13.09
C CYS A 254 -15.15 -0.34 14.30
N LEU A 255 -14.82 0.91 14.18
CA LEU A 255 -14.16 1.60 15.29
C LEU A 255 -14.88 2.78 15.92
N LEU A 256 -15.88 3.35 15.32
CA LEU A 256 -16.52 4.57 15.82
C LEU A 256 -17.69 4.31 16.78
N TYR A 257 -18.03 3.05 17.02
CA TYR A 257 -19.19 2.70 17.85
C TYR A 257 -18.84 2.02 19.19
N THR A 258 -17.56 1.90 19.51
CA THR A 258 -17.11 1.26 20.76
C THR A 258 -16.41 2.22 21.74
N SER A 259 -16.46 3.51 21.46
CA SER A 259 -15.98 4.56 22.39
C SER A 259 -17.10 5.43 22.88
#